data_4e3e82ebb1e238b76b6b79d8ff45cf12
#
_entry.id   4e3e82ebb1e238b76b6b79d8ff45cf12
#
_cell.length_a   1.000
_cell.length_b   1.000
_cell.length_c   1.000
_cell.angle_alpha   90.00
_cell.angle_beta   90.00
_cell.angle_gamma   90.00
#
_symmetry.space_group_name_H-M   'P 1'
#
loop_
_entity.id
_entity.type
_entity.pdbx_description
1 polymer ?
#
loop_
_entity_poly.entity_id
_entity_poly.type
_entity_poly.pdbx_seq_one_letter_code
_entity_poly.pdbx_strand_id
1 'polypeptide(L)'
;LTGGDAAAFERAAADGDLTAIVEAAATLRDRGIANVLVTLGGSGAVLVNAEGAWYGTAPRIDVASTVGAGDSSVAGFLLAEVSGDPAPTCLAAAIAYGTAAASLPGPTLPTRADLPADPVVTTPIPVSRRA
;
A
#
# COMPACT_ATOMS: atom_id res chain seq x y z
N LEU A 1 14.15 9.19 -6.41
CA LEU A 1 14.95 8.06 -5.94
C LEU A 1 14.98 6.92 -6.95
N THR A 2 13.90 6.67 -7.66
CA THR A 2 13.78 5.61 -8.66
C THR A 2 13.76 6.14 -10.10
N GLY A 3 13.75 7.45 -10.30
CA GLY A 3 13.55 8.08 -11.60
C GLY A 3 12.14 8.01 -12.13
N GLY A 4 11.19 7.48 -11.35
CA GLY A 4 9.79 7.38 -11.71
C GLY A 4 9.00 8.63 -11.34
N ASP A 5 7.90 8.84 -12.07
CA ASP A 5 6.92 9.89 -11.80
C ASP A 5 5.74 9.29 -11.04
N ALA A 6 5.42 9.82 -9.85
CA ALA A 6 4.32 9.34 -9.03
C ALA A 6 2.97 9.35 -9.77
N ALA A 7 2.68 10.40 -10.53
CA ALA A 7 1.45 10.48 -11.31
C ALA A 7 1.40 9.40 -12.42
N ALA A 8 2.54 9.07 -13.02
CA ALA A 8 2.61 7.99 -14.01
C ALA A 8 2.36 6.62 -13.37
N PHE A 9 2.87 6.38 -12.17
CA PHE A 9 2.62 5.14 -11.42
C PHE A 9 1.14 5.01 -11.04
N GLU A 10 0.51 6.08 -10.59
CA GLU A 10 -0.91 6.06 -10.27
C GLU A 10 -1.78 5.79 -11.50
N ARG A 11 -1.44 6.39 -12.66
CA ARG A 11 -2.14 6.12 -13.92
C ARG A 11 -1.96 4.67 -14.37
N ALA A 12 -0.75 4.14 -14.31
CA ALA A 12 -0.47 2.75 -14.66
C ALA A 12 -1.25 1.79 -13.76
N ALA A 13 -1.32 2.06 -12.46
CA ALA A 13 -2.09 1.25 -11.52
C ALA A 13 -3.59 1.29 -11.82
N ALA A 14 -4.13 2.46 -12.17
CA ALA A 14 -5.52 2.59 -12.56
C ALA A 14 -5.86 1.79 -13.81
N ASP A 15 -4.89 1.64 -14.73
CA ASP A 15 -5.01 0.82 -15.95
C ASP A 15 -4.68 -0.66 -15.70
N GLY A 16 -4.36 -1.05 -14.47
CA GLY A 16 -4.00 -2.41 -14.10
C GLY A 16 -2.56 -2.80 -14.40
N ASP A 17 -1.70 -1.86 -14.78
CA ASP A 17 -0.28 -2.09 -15.03
C ASP A 17 0.56 -1.75 -13.81
N LEU A 18 1.04 -2.78 -13.11
CA LEU A 18 1.87 -2.64 -11.91
C LEU A 18 3.35 -2.90 -12.17
N THR A 19 3.72 -3.23 -13.41
CA THR A 19 5.08 -3.65 -13.74
C THR A 19 6.13 -2.60 -13.39
N ALA A 20 5.91 -1.36 -13.79
CA ALA A 20 6.86 -0.27 -13.53
C ALA A 20 7.01 0.02 -12.02
N ILE A 21 5.91 -0.10 -11.27
CA ILE A 21 5.90 0.10 -9.82
C ILE A 21 6.72 -0.98 -9.13
N VAL A 22 6.52 -2.24 -9.51
CA VAL A 22 7.25 -3.38 -8.95
C VAL A 22 8.74 -3.28 -9.29
N GLU A 23 9.09 -2.89 -10.52
CA GLU A 23 10.48 -2.70 -10.93
C GLU A 23 11.17 -1.58 -10.14
N ALA A 24 10.48 -0.45 -9.96
CA ALA A 24 11.01 0.66 -9.14
C ALA A 24 11.22 0.23 -7.69
N ALA A 25 10.26 -0.50 -7.12
CA ALA A 25 10.37 -1.03 -5.76
C ALA A 25 11.52 -2.04 -5.63
N ALA A 26 11.71 -2.91 -6.63
CA ALA A 26 12.80 -3.87 -6.66
C ALA A 26 14.17 -3.16 -6.67
N THR A 27 14.28 -2.03 -7.36
CA THR A 27 15.49 -1.21 -7.34
C THR A 27 15.84 -0.74 -5.93
N LEU A 28 14.86 -0.32 -5.16
CA LEU A 28 15.06 0.08 -3.76
C LEU A 28 15.46 -1.12 -2.88
N ARG A 29 14.87 -2.28 -3.14
CA ARG A 29 15.24 -3.52 -2.47
C ARG A 29 16.72 -3.87 -2.70
N ASP A 30 17.19 -3.74 -3.94
CA ASP A 30 18.58 -3.99 -4.30
C ASP A 30 19.56 -3.05 -3.55
N ARG A 31 19.07 -1.92 -3.06
CA ARG A 31 19.83 -0.99 -2.21
C ARG A 31 19.76 -1.31 -0.72
N GLY A 32 19.17 -2.44 -0.34
CA GLY A 32 19.12 -2.91 1.03
C GLY A 32 17.86 -2.55 1.82
N ILE A 33 16.83 -2.03 1.17
CA ILE A 33 15.55 -1.73 1.83
C ILE A 33 14.73 -3.02 1.93
N ALA A 34 14.38 -3.42 3.15
CA ALA A 34 13.70 -4.70 3.41
C ALA A 34 12.26 -4.75 2.88
N ASN A 35 11.49 -3.70 3.11
CA ASN A 35 10.11 -3.59 2.66
C ASN A 35 9.91 -2.28 1.92
N VAL A 36 9.27 -2.35 0.76
CA VAL A 36 8.90 -1.16 -0.02
C VAL A 36 7.38 -1.15 -0.16
N LEU A 37 6.74 -0.18 0.46
CA LEU A 37 5.30 0.05 0.38
C LEU A 37 5.05 1.26 -0.52
N VAL A 38 4.37 1.05 -1.62
CA VAL A 38 4.02 2.12 -2.56
C VAL A 38 2.52 2.37 -2.48
N THR A 39 2.15 3.53 -1.95
CA THR A 39 0.73 3.94 -1.88
C THR A 39 0.33 4.63 -3.17
N LEU A 40 -0.85 4.30 -3.69
CA LEU A 40 -1.35 4.72 -5.00
C LEU A 40 -2.69 5.46 -4.90
N GLY A 41 -2.91 6.14 -3.78
CA GLY A 41 -4.18 6.85 -3.54
C GLY A 41 -5.37 5.90 -3.61
N GLY A 42 -6.41 6.30 -4.32
CA GLY A 42 -7.63 5.48 -4.50
C GLY A 42 -7.40 4.19 -5.28
N SER A 43 -6.24 4.01 -5.91
CA SER A 43 -5.89 2.79 -6.66
C SER A 43 -5.29 1.68 -5.79
N GLY A 44 -5.14 1.89 -4.49
CA GLY A 44 -4.63 0.89 -3.56
C GLY A 44 -3.16 1.06 -3.21
N ALA A 45 -2.45 -0.05 -3.04
CA ALA A 45 -1.03 -0.03 -2.70
C ALA A 45 -0.32 -1.32 -3.13
N VAL A 46 0.98 -1.22 -3.29
CA VAL A 46 1.87 -2.34 -3.62
C VAL A 46 2.88 -2.51 -2.50
N LEU A 47 3.13 -3.75 -2.09
CA LEU A 47 4.20 -4.11 -1.17
C LEU A 47 5.18 -5.03 -1.88
N VAL A 48 6.47 -4.73 -1.78
CA VAL A 48 7.56 -5.56 -2.29
C VAL A 48 8.57 -5.83 -1.18
N ASN A 49 8.87 -7.09 -0.94
CA ASN A 49 9.89 -7.51 0.02
C ASN A 49 10.58 -8.80 -0.44
N ALA A 50 11.39 -9.43 0.42
CA ALA A 50 12.12 -10.65 0.10
C ALA A 50 11.20 -11.84 -0.23
N GLU A 51 9.97 -11.84 0.28
CA GLU A 51 9.01 -12.93 0.06
C GLU A 51 8.26 -12.80 -1.27
N GLY A 52 8.23 -11.62 -1.87
CA GLY A 52 7.54 -11.38 -3.14
C GLY A 52 6.97 -9.98 -3.27
N ALA A 53 5.92 -9.86 -4.07
CA ALA A 53 5.18 -8.64 -4.29
C ALA A 53 3.68 -8.90 -4.21
N TRP A 54 2.95 -7.93 -3.69
CA TRP A 54 1.48 -7.99 -3.56
C TRP A 54 0.87 -6.65 -3.90
N TYR A 55 -0.32 -6.70 -4.46
CA TYR A 55 -1.17 -5.55 -4.70
C TYR A 55 -2.43 -5.66 -3.85
N GLY A 56 -2.84 -4.56 -3.25
CA GLY A 56 -4.06 -4.51 -2.48
C GLY A 56 -4.96 -3.36 -2.91
N THR A 57 -6.27 -3.59 -2.84
CA THR A 57 -7.29 -2.58 -3.13
C THR A 57 -8.23 -2.44 -1.95
N ALA A 58 -8.62 -1.20 -1.66
CA ALA A 58 -9.62 -0.91 -0.65
C ALA A 58 -11.02 -0.82 -1.26
N PRO A 59 -12.08 -1.07 -0.48
CA PRO A 59 -13.41 -0.73 -0.91
C PRO A 59 -13.55 0.77 -1.15
N ARG A 60 -14.47 1.16 -2.03
CA ARG A 60 -14.74 2.58 -2.27
C ARG A 60 -15.30 3.23 -1.02
N ILE A 61 -14.84 4.44 -0.76
CA ILE A 61 -15.30 5.26 0.36
C ILE A 61 -15.59 6.67 -0.12
N ASP A 62 -16.37 7.40 0.67
CA ASP A 62 -16.50 8.85 0.51
C ASP A 62 -15.27 9.51 1.16
N VAL A 63 -14.43 10.11 0.33
CA VAL A 63 -13.22 10.77 0.80
C VAL A 63 -13.58 12.10 1.45
N ALA A 64 -13.29 12.21 2.75
CA ALA A 64 -13.44 13.47 3.49
C ALA A 64 -12.15 14.30 3.47
N SER A 65 -11.00 13.64 3.61
CA SER A 65 -9.69 14.28 3.58
C SER A 65 -8.60 13.25 3.31
N THR A 66 -7.58 13.62 2.54
CA THR A 66 -6.40 12.77 2.33
C THR A 66 -5.26 13.11 3.28
N VAL A 67 -5.44 14.09 4.15
CA VAL A 67 -4.42 14.50 5.13
C VAL A 67 -4.17 13.37 6.12
N GLY A 68 -2.92 12.95 6.22
CA GLY A 68 -2.49 11.90 7.15
C GLY A 68 -2.80 10.47 6.70
N ALA A 69 -3.41 10.27 5.52
CA ALA A 69 -3.73 8.92 5.04
C ALA A 69 -2.46 8.08 4.84
N GLY A 70 -1.39 8.66 4.29
CA GLY A 70 -0.12 7.98 4.13
C GLY A 70 0.52 7.59 5.47
N ASP A 71 0.49 8.49 6.46
CA ASP A 71 1.01 8.22 7.79
C ASP A 71 0.22 7.10 8.48
N SER A 72 -1.10 7.08 8.32
CA SER A 72 -1.97 6.02 8.87
C SER A 72 -1.70 4.68 8.18
N SER A 73 -1.41 4.68 6.88
CA SER A 73 -0.99 3.48 6.16
C SER A 73 0.30 2.90 6.74
N VAL A 74 1.30 3.73 7.01
CA VAL A 74 2.56 3.29 7.63
C VAL A 74 2.31 2.73 9.02
N ALA A 75 1.48 3.40 9.82
CA ALA A 75 1.14 2.92 11.17
C ALA A 75 0.44 1.56 11.13
N GLY A 76 -0.52 1.38 10.23
CA GLY A 76 -1.22 0.10 10.05
C GLY A 76 -0.26 -1.02 9.64
N PHE A 77 0.63 -0.75 8.70
CA PHE A 77 1.67 -1.69 8.28
C PHE A 77 2.54 -2.13 9.46
N LEU A 78 3.04 -1.15 10.24
CA LEU A 78 3.95 -1.43 11.36
C LEU A 78 3.25 -2.21 12.48
N LEU A 79 1.99 -1.92 12.76
CA LEU A 79 1.22 -2.68 13.75
C LEU A 79 1.13 -4.15 13.39
N ALA A 80 0.84 -4.46 12.15
CA ALA A 80 0.77 -5.84 11.66
C ALA A 80 2.16 -6.50 11.64
N GLU A 81 3.18 -5.79 11.19
CA GLU A 81 4.54 -6.31 11.12
C GLU A 81 5.08 -6.66 12.52
N VAL A 82 4.89 -5.78 13.49
CA VAL A 82 5.32 -6.01 14.89
C VAL A 82 4.56 -7.20 15.49
N SER A 83 3.32 -7.42 15.08
CA SER A 83 2.54 -8.59 15.50
C SER A 83 2.97 -9.91 14.85
N GLY A 84 3.92 -9.85 13.91
CA GLY A 84 4.42 -11.03 13.20
C GLY A 84 3.50 -11.51 12.07
N ASP A 85 2.59 -10.67 11.59
CA ASP A 85 1.68 -11.02 10.52
C ASP A 85 2.41 -11.20 9.18
N PRO A 86 1.89 -12.06 8.27
CA PRO A 86 2.49 -12.24 6.96
C PRO A 86 2.34 -10.98 6.08
N ALA A 87 3.20 -10.86 5.06
CA ALA A 87 3.28 -9.70 4.19
C ALA A 87 1.93 -9.23 3.61
N PRO A 88 1.09 -10.10 3.04
CA PRO A 88 -0.21 -9.63 2.53
C PRO A 88 -1.13 -9.08 3.62
N THR A 89 -1.04 -9.59 4.85
CA THR A 89 -1.80 -9.06 5.99
C THR A 89 -1.29 -7.67 6.39
N CYS A 90 0.03 -7.46 6.38
CA CYS A 90 0.63 -6.14 6.62
C CYS A 90 0.18 -5.13 5.57
N LEU A 91 0.12 -5.52 4.30
CA LEU A 91 -0.39 -4.67 3.22
C LEU A 91 -1.86 -4.34 3.43
N ALA A 92 -2.68 -5.33 3.76
CA ALA A 92 -4.10 -5.13 4.03
C ALA A 92 -4.32 -4.13 5.18
N ALA A 93 -3.54 -4.24 6.25
CA ALA A 93 -3.60 -3.31 7.38
C ALA A 93 -3.22 -1.88 6.97
N ALA A 94 -2.17 -1.74 6.17
CA ALA A 94 -1.75 -0.44 5.64
C ALA A 94 -2.90 0.24 4.87
N ILE A 95 -3.52 -0.49 3.97
CA ILE A 95 -4.62 0.01 3.15
C ILE A 95 -5.85 0.32 4.00
N ALA A 96 -6.20 -0.56 4.95
CA ALA A 96 -7.36 -0.36 5.82
C ALA A 96 -7.23 0.92 6.66
N TYR A 97 -6.08 1.14 7.28
CA TYR A 97 -5.85 2.34 8.09
C TYR A 97 -5.78 3.61 7.23
N GLY A 98 -5.14 3.56 6.07
CA GLY A 98 -5.10 4.68 5.15
C GLY A 98 -6.49 5.06 4.63
N THR A 99 -7.31 4.07 4.31
CA THR A 99 -8.69 4.24 3.87
C THR A 99 -9.55 4.84 4.99
N ALA A 100 -9.41 4.32 6.22
CA ALA A 100 -10.11 4.86 7.38
C ALA A 100 -9.76 6.33 7.62
N ALA A 101 -8.48 6.68 7.55
CA ALA A 101 -8.04 8.08 7.68
C ALA A 101 -8.65 8.98 6.61
N ALA A 102 -8.70 8.52 5.36
CA ALA A 102 -9.28 9.28 4.25
C ALA A 102 -10.79 9.48 4.38
N SER A 103 -11.49 8.61 5.12
CA SER A 103 -12.93 8.72 5.37
C SER A 103 -13.28 9.68 6.51
N LEU A 104 -12.29 10.13 7.28
CA LEU A 104 -12.47 11.03 8.42
C LEU A 104 -12.14 12.49 8.05
N PRO A 105 -12.78 13.47 8.71
CA PRO A 105 -12.52 14.88 8.39
C PRO A 105 -11.15 15.32 8.91
N GLY A 106 -10.44 16.10 8.08
CA GLY A 106 -9.16 16.73 8.43
C GLY A 106 -8.10 15.73 8.89
N PRO A 107 -7.28 16.10 9.91
CA PRO A 107 -6.20 15.26 10.40
C PRO A 107 -6.65 14.29 11.50
N THR A 108 -7.92 13.90 11.55
CA THR A 108 -8.44 12.96 12.53
C THR A 108 -7.76 11.60 12.40
N LEU A 109 -7.25 11.08 13.51
CA LEU A 109 -6.59 9.78 13.52
C LEU A 109 -7.62 8.65 13.58
N PRO A 110 -7.53 7.65 12.70
CA PRO A 110 -8.45 6.51 12.72
C PRO A 110 -8.16 5.59 13.90
N THR A 111 -9.24 4.98 14.40
CA THR A 111 -9.17 3.89 15.36
C THR A 111 -9.58 2.58 14.68
N ARG A 112 -9.47 1.46 15.38
CA ARG A 112 -9.93 0.16 14.85
C ARG A 112 -11.41 0.19 14.47
N ALA A 113 -12.22 0.97 15.18
CA ALA A 113 -13.65 1.11 14.89
C ALA A 113 -13.92 1.82 13.56
N ASP A 114 -12.96 2.61 13.07
CA ASP A 114 -13.09 3.36 11.82
C ASP A 114 -12.66 2.54 10.58
N LEU A 115 -12.09 1.35 10.76
CA LEU A 115 -11.65 0.50 9.65
C LEU A 115 -12.83 0.09 8.77
N PRO A 116 -12.60 -0.06 7.44
CA PRO A 116 -13.66 -0.49 6.53
C PRO A 116 -14.30 -1.81 6.97
N ALA A 117 -15.62 -1.90 6.85
CA ALA A 117 -16.35 -3.13 7.15
C ALA A 117 -16.04 -4.23 6.12
N ASP A 118 -15.85 -3.83 4.86
CA ASP A 118 -15.47 -4.76 3.81
C ASP A 118 -13.96 -5.04 3.86
N PRO A 119 -13.55 -6.30 3.62
CA PRO A 119 -12.14 -6.64 3.69
C PRO A 119 -11.34 -5.99 2.55
N VAL A 120 -10.08 -5.67 2.86
CA VAL A 120 -9.12 -5.29 1.83
C VAL A 120 -8.67 -6.56 1.11
N VAL A 121 -8.77 -6.53 -0.22
CA VAL A 121 -8.36 -7.66 -1.06
C VAL A 121 -6.90 -7.49 -1.45
N THR A 122 -6.09 -8.52 -1.19
CA THR A 122 -4.69 -8.56 -1.60
C THR A 122 -4.46 -9.69 -2.60
N THR A 123 -3.63 -9.42 -3.60
CA THR A 123 -3.32 -10.37 -4.67
C THR A 123 -1.81 -10.43 -4.87
N PRO A 124 -1.22 -11.64 -4.93
CA PRO A 124 0.19 -11.78 -5.28
C PRO A 124 0.46 -11.26 -6.70
N ILE A 125 1.59 -10.59 -6.87
CA ILE A 125 2.06 -10.14 -8.17
C ILE A 125 3.21 -11.05 -8.59
N PRO A 126 3.17 -11.67 -9.78
CA PRO A 126 4.31 -12.42 -10.28
C PRO A 126 5.54 -11.51 -10.41
N VAL A 127 6.66 -11.95 -9.81
CA VAL A 127 7.93 -11.23 -9.89
C VAL A 127 8.89 -12.08 -10.72
N SER A 128 9.48 -11.47 -11.76
CA SER A 128 10.53 -12.11 -12.52
C SER A 128 11.74 -12.32 -11.61
N ARG A 129 12.10 -13.58 -11.37
CA ARG A 129 13.38 -13.88 -10.70
C ARG A 129 14.50 -13.56 -11.68
N ARG A 130 15.34 -12.62 -11.31
CA ARG A 130 16.61 -12.47 -12.00
C ARG A 130 17.49 -13.67 -11.62
N ALA A 131 17.87 -14.38 -12.64
CA ALA A 131 18.84 -15.46 -12.48
C ALA A 131 20.19 -14.91 -11.99
#